data_a72e0afae05b5116304aff398d1208ae
#
_entry.id   a72e0afae05b5116304aff398d1208ae
#
_cell.length_a   1.000
_cell.length_b   1.000
_cell.length_c   1.000
_cell.angle_alpha   90.00
_cell.angle_beta   90.00
_cell.angle_gamma   90.00
#
_symmetry.space_group_name_H-M   'P 1'
#
loop_
_entity.id
_entity.type
_entity.pdbx_description
1 polymer ?
#
loop_
_entity_poly.entity_id
_entity_poly.type
_entity_poly.pdbx_seq_one_letter_code
_entity_poly.pdbx_strand_id
1 'polypeptide(L)'
;MSEIRVDTITEKTSANGVAIDSVTLKDGGATLTDNITFSASGKGVHLGVTSATASNLLDDYEEGTWTPANANVTLSVTSAIYRKIGSIVYVSAYVTYPSNSDGNSAAITGFPFVGGASNVFGYGRCANQASQVVIQVNSGETYADIYKEDDTGLSNSAMNGYMIFSGCYVTSA
;
A
#
# COMPACT_ATOMS: atom_id res chain seq x y z
N MET A 1 -35.22 2.39 35.23
CA MET A 1 -33.89 2.44 34.60
C MET A 1 -32.88 2.11 35.69
N SER A 2 -32.03 1.11 35.50
CA SER A 2 -31.00 0.76 36.50
C SER A 2 -29.70 1.51 36.11
N GLU A 3 -29.11 2.17 37.07
CA GLU A 3 -27.86 2.91 36.91
C GLU A 3 -26.82 2.35 37.87
N ILE A 4 -25.61 2.12 37.39
CA ILE A 4 -24.44 1.77 38.20
C ILE A 4 -23.49 2.96 38.15
N ARG A 5 -23.21 3.58 39.28
CA ARG A 5 -22.24 4.65 39.44
C ARG A 5 -21.02 4.10 40.16
N VAL A 6 -19.89 4.12 39.45
CA VAL A 6 -18.59 3.67 39.97
C VAL A 6 -17.49 4.60 39.49
N ASP A 7 -16.50 4.85 40.33
CA ASP A 7 -15.32 5.67 39.96
C ASP A 7 -14.32 4.85 39.14
N THR A 8 -14.30 3.56 39.33
CA THR A 8 -13.39 2.63 38.64
C THR A 8 -14.07 1.28 38.44
N ILE A 9 -13.92 0.73 37.23
CA ILE A 9 -14.27 -0.67 36.93
C ILE A 9 -12.95 -1.42 36.71
N THR A 10 -12.67 -2.40 37.57
CA THR A 10 -11.51 -3.26 37.48
C THR A 10 -11.93 -4.68 37.15
N GLU A 11 -11.11 -5.40 36.41
CA GLU A 11 -11.34 -6.83 36.18
C GLU A 11 -11.22 -7.64 37.49
N LYS A 12 -12.08 -8.61 37.64
CA LYS A 12 -12.11 -9.50 38.83
C LYS A 12 -10.99 -10.53 38.78
N THR A 13 -10.59 -10.93 37.57
CA THR A 13 -9.57 -11.96 37.33
C THR A 13 -8.60 -11.41 36.32
N SER A 14 -7.31 -11.33 36.64
CA SER A 14 -6.29 -10.79 35.76
C SER A 14 -6.27 -11.50 34.41
N ALA A 15 -6.07 -10.72 33.34
CA ALA A 15 -5.95 -11.13 31.94
C ALA A 15 -7.25 -11.48 31.20
N ASN A 16 -8.45 -11.27 31.77
CA ASN A 16 -9.71 -11.52 31.06
C ASN A 16 -10.44 -10.23 30.60
N GLY A 17 -10.01 -9.06 31.12
CA GLY A 17 -10.64 -7.77 30.82
C GLY A 17 -12.06 -7.63 31.39
N VAL A 18 -12.65 -6.47 31.18
CA VAL A 18 -14.06 -6.19 31.51
C VAL A 18 -14.86 -6.28 30.23
N ALA A 19 -15.79 -7.24 30.16
CA ALA A 19 -16.73 -7.35 29.05
C ALA A 19 -17.83 -6.30 29.21
N ILE A 20 -17.94 -5.38 28.24
CA ILE A 20 -19.01 -4.40 28.17
C ILE A 20 -19.73 -4.63 26.84
N ASP A 21 -20.99 -5.08 26.92
CA ASP A 21 -21.81 -5.23 25.73
C ASP A 21 -22.18 -3.85 25.18
N SER A 22 -21.95 -3.64 23.88
CA SER A 22 -22.21 -2.36 23.18
C SER A 22 -21.61 -1.14 23.88
N VAL A 23 -20.28 -1.04 23.93
CA VAL A 23 -19.59 0.07 24.58
C VAL A 23 -20.05 1.42 23.99
N THR A 24 -20.67 2.25 24.82
CA THR A 24 -21.00 3.64 24.50
C THR A 24 -20.20 4.55 25.41
N LEU A 25 -19.23 5.29 24.82
CA LEU A 25 -18.50 6.35 25.49
C LEU A 25 -19.16 7.68 25.09
N LYS A 26 -19.56 8.48 26.09
CA LYS A 26 -20.28 9.73 25.86
C LYS A 26 -19.55 10.88 26.58
N ASP A 27 -19.63 12.09 25.97
CA ASP A 27 -19.12 13.35 26.51
C ASP A 27 -17.60 13.41 26.74
N GLY A 28 -16.86 12.51 26.10
CA GLY A 28 -15.40 12.46 26.14
C GLY A 28 -14.85 11.49 25.11
N GLY A 29 -13.54 11.49 24.91
CA GLY A 29 -12.86 10.51 24.09
C GLY A 29 -12.56 9.23 24.86
N ALA A 30 -12.15 8.19 24.16
CA ALA A 30 -11.49 7.03 24.73
C ALA A 30 -9.98 7.22 24.66
N THR A 31 -9.26 7.02 25.76
CA THR A 31 -7.80 6.87 25.76
C THR A 31 -7.47 5.40 25.93
N LEU A 32 -6.82 4.83 24.94
CA LEU A 32 -6.37 3.44 24.97
C LEU A 32 -4.84 3.44 25.08
N THR A 33 -4.32 2.61 25.94
CA THR A 33 -2.87 2.46 26.16
C THR A 33 -2.26 1.38 25.28
N ASP A 34 -3.08 0.67 24.49
CA ASP A 34 -2.67 -0.40 23.59
C ASP A 34 -3.49 -0.37 22.29
N ASN A 35 -3.19 -1.25 21.36
CA ASN A 35 -3.82 -1.34 20.04
C ASN A 35 -5.29 -1.71 20.10
N ILE A 36 -6.07 -1.22 19.13
CA ILE A 36 -7.44 -1.70 18.88
C ILE A 36 -7.36 -2.81 17.84
N THR A 37 -7.84 -4.00 18.19
CA THR A 37 -7.97 -5.13 17.28
C THR A 37 -9.44 -5.44 17.03
N PHE A 38 -9.83 -5.52 15.77
CA PHE A 38 -11.16 -5.95 15.36
C PHE A 38 -11.19 -7.47 15.22
N SER A 39 -12.21 -8.12 15.77
CA SER A 39 -12.29 -9.59 15.85
C SER A 39 -12.67 -10.29 14.54
N ALA A 40 -12.98 -9.53 13.47
CA ALA A 40 -13.38 -10.09 12.18
C ALA A 40 -12.92 -9.22 11.03
N SER A 41 -12.70 -9.84 9.86
CA SER A 41 -12.46 -9.15 8.59
C SER A 41 -13.61 -8.22 8.21
N GLY A 42 -13.34 -7.12 7.53
CA GLY A 42 -14.33 -6.12 7.16
C GLY A 42 -14.87 -5.30 8.34
N LYS A 43 -14.16 -5.30 9.46
CA LYS A 43 -14.40 -4.41 10.60
C LYS A 43 -13.32 -3.36 10.69
N GLY A 44 -13.71 -2.15 11.00
CA GLY A 44 -12.81 -1.00 11.04
C GLY A 44 -13.44 0.20 11.71
N VAL A 45 -12.96 1.38 11.38
CA VAL A 45 -13.41 2.65 11.96
C VAL A 45 -14.19 3.44 10.92
N HIS A 46 -15.40 3.86 11.25
CA HIS A 46 -16.14 4.82 10.43
C HIS A 46 -15.64 6.25 10.72
N LEU A 47 -15.19 6.94 9.68
CA LEU A 47 -14.62 8.28 9.80
C LEU A 47 -15.55 9.34 9.19
N GLY A 48 -15.75 10.45 9.94
CA GLY A 48 -16.47 11.62 9.46
C GLY A 48 -17.99 11.44 9.32
N VAL A 49 -18.59 10.45 9.96
CA VAL A 49 -20.02 10.15 9.89
C VAL A 49 -20.63 9.89 11.27
N THR A 50 -21.93 10.13 11.41
CA THR A 50 -22.70 9.87 12.62
C THR A 50 -23.45 8.54 12.60
N SER A 51 -23.45 7.87 11.44
CA SER A 51 -24.05 6.55 11.20
C SER A 51 -23.11 5.67 10.39
N ALA A 52 -23.11 4.37 10.63
CA ALA A 52 -22.30 3.43 9.88
C ALA A 52 -22.67 3.42 8.39
N THR A 53 -21.71 3.78 7.54
CA THR A 53 -21.83 3.80 6.08
C THR A 53 -20.62 3.11 5.47
N ALA A 54 -20.81 2.18 4.55
CA ALA A 54 -19.72 1.41 3.96
C ALA A 54 -18.64 2.28 3.29
N SER A 55 -19.04 3.40 2.67
CA SER A 55 -18.12 4.33 2.02
C SER A 55 -17.20 5.11 2.97
N ASN A 56 -17.47 5.08 4.26
CA ASN A 56 -16.69 5.76 5.31
C ASN A 56 -15.99 4.77 6.26
N LEU A 57 -16.01 3.49 5.94
CA LEU A 57 -15.35 2.46 6.71
C LEU A 57 -13.86 2.38 6.30
N LEU A 58 -12.98 2.60 7.25
CA LEU A 58 -11.56 2.30 7.12
C LEU A 58 -11.30 0.92 7.75
N ASP A 59 -11.24 -0.11 6.94
CA ASP A 59 -11.07 -1.51 7.33
C ASP A 59 -9.93 -2.23 6.60
N ASP A 60 -9.30 -1.55 5.66
CA ASP A 60 -8.25 -2.11 4.82
C ASP A 60 -7.00 -1.21 4.82
N TYR A 61 -6.09 -1.52 5.74
CA TYR A 61 -4.76 -0.95 5.81
C TYR A 61 -3.72 -2.06 5.85
N GLU A 62 -2.74 -1.96 4.98
CA GLU A 62 -1.63 -2.90 4.94
C GLU A 62 -0.33 -2.19 4.55
N GLU A 63 0.77 -2.56 5.17
CA GLU A 63 2.10 -2.10 4.78
C GLU A 63 3.13 -3.23 4.83
N GLY A 64 4.15 -3.11 4.02
CA GLY A 64 5.19 -4.12 3.97
C GLY A 64 6.27 -3.84 2.95
N THR A 65 7.03 -4.88 2.68
CA THR A 65 8.03 -4.91 1.61
C THR A 65 7.53 -5.76 0.46
N TRP A 66 8.02 -5.48 -0.75
CA TRP A 66 7.74 -6.25 -1.94
C TRP A 66 9.03 -6.56 -2.70
N THR A 67 8.96 -7.43 -3.70
CA THR A 67 10.14 -7.85 -4.45
C THR A 67 10.01 -7.43 -5.91
N PRO A 68 10.54 -6.24 -6.29
CA PRO A 68 10.65 -5.87 -7.69
C PRO A 68 11.49 -6.88 -8.46
N ALA A 69 11.00 -7.27 -9.62
CA ALA A 69 11.70 -8.18 -10.52
C ALA A 69 11.53 -7.72 -11.98
N ASN A 70 12.21 -8.36 -12.88
CA ASN A 70 12.06 -8.21 -14.32
C ASN A 70 12.20 -9.61 -14.95
N ALA A 71 11.43 -9.88 -16.00
CA ALA A 71 11.37 -11.21 -16.60
C ALA A 71 12.68 -11.64 -17.31
N ASN A 72 13.46 -10.67 -17.78
CA ASN A 72 14.59 -10.91 -18.68
C ASN A 72 15.96 -10.62 -18.05
N VAL A 73 15.98 -9.77 -17.02
CA VAL A 73 17.23 -9.37 -16.35
C VAL A 73 17.08 -9.49 -14.83
N THR A 74 18.15 -9.86 -14.15
CA THR A 74 18.13 -9.95 -12.68
C THR A 74 18.39 -8.59 -12.07
N LEU A 75 17.41 -8.03 -11.38
CA LEU A 75 17.54 -6.77 -10.65
C LEU A 75 18.23 -6.98 -9.31
N SER A 76 19.06 -6.02 -8.90
CA SER A 76 19.46 -5.88 -7.49
C SER A 76 18.50 -4.92 -6.80
N VAL A 77 17.89 -5.35 -5.71
CA VAL A 77 16.91 -4.57 -4.95
C VAL A 77 17.57 -4.02 -3.70
N THR A 78 17.66 -2.69 -3.58
CA THR A 78 18.18 -2.03 -2.39
C THR A 78 17.07 -1.79 -1.37
N SER A 79 15.91 -1.37 -1.82
CA SER A 79 14.71 -1.20 -0.98
C SER A 79 13.46 -1.29 -1.84
N ALA A 80 12.40 -1.81 -1.27
CA ALA A 80 11.07 -1.79 -1.88
C ALA A 80 10.01 -1.92 -0.79
N ILE A 81 9.16 -0.93 -0.68
CA ILE A 81 8.09 -0.84 0.33
C ILE A 81 6.77 -0.52 -0.33
N TYR A 82 5.69 -0.90 0.33
CA TYR A 82 4.34 -0.50 -0.05
C TYR A 82 3.49 -0.10 1.15
N ARG A 83 2.44 0.66 0.88
CA ARG A 83 1.33 0.94 1.79
C ARG A 83 0.02 0.93 1.02
N LYS A 84 -0.96 0.23 1.55
CA LYS A 84 -2.31 0.15 1.01
C LYS A 84 -3.30 0.77 1.99
N ILE A 85 -4.18 1.61 1.49
CA ILE A 85 -5.31 2.17 2.25
C ILE A 85 -6.53 2.06 1.36
N GLY A 86 -7.43 1.16 1.71
CA GLY A 86 -8.54 0.80 0.82
C GLY A 86 -8.02 0.32 -0.54
N SER A 87 -8.48 0.93 -1.63
CA SER A 87 -8.03 0.59 -2.99
C SER A 87 -6.76 1.32 -3.44
N ILE A 88 -6.21 2.25 -2.65
CA ILE A 88 -5.01 3.00 -3.04
C ILE A 88 -3.77 2.28 -2.53
N VAL A 89 -2.85 2.00 -3.45
CA VAL A 89 -1.56 1.38 -3.15
C VAL A 89 -0.45 2.37 -3.49
N TYR A 90 0.30 2.80 -2.49
CA TYR A 90 1.58 3.49 -2.68
C TYR A 90 2.70 2.47 -2.72
N VAL A 91 3.61 2.61 -3.67
CA VAL A 91 4.86 1.84 -3.73
C VAL A 91 6.05 2.76 -3.92
N SER A 92 7.19 2.32 -3.39
CA SER A 92 8.49 2.94 -3.64
C SER A 92 9.53 1.84 -3.75
N ALA A 93 10.49 2.00 -4.68
CA ALA A 93 11.60 1.09 -4.79
C ALA A 93 12.89 1.77 -5.27
N TYR A 94 14.00 1.19 -4.84
CA TYR A 94 15.34 1.43 -5.39
C TYR A 94 15.88 0.11 -5.90
N VAL A 95 16.01 0.01 -7.23
CA VAL A 95 16.55 -1.16 -7.93
C VAL A 95 17.74 -0.78 -8.78
N THR A 96 18.58 -1.77 -9.13
CA THR A 96 19.67 -1.60 -10.07
C THR A 96 19.54 -2.61 -11.20
N TYR A 97 19.46 -2.12 -12.42
CA TYR A 97 19.55 -2.92 -13.64
C TYR A 97 21.00 -3.26 -13.92
N PRO A 98 21.32 -4.52 -14.22
CA PRO A 98 22.67 -4.88 -14.65
C PRO A 98 22.98 -4.30 -16.02
N SER A 99 24.26 -4.16 -16.34
CA SER A 99 24.68 -3.92 -17.73
C SER A 99 24.27 -5.13 -18.57
N ASN A 100 23.50 -4.89 -19.61
CA ASN A 100 22.93 -5.95 -20.46
C ASN A 100 22.72 -5.43 -21.90
N SER A 101 22.46 -6.35 -22.81
CA SER A 101 22.14 -6.08 -24.23
C SER A 101 20.70 -6.49 -24.59
N ASP A 102 19.85 -6.72 -23.60
CA ASP A 102 18.47 -7.16 -23.80
C ASP A 102 17.61 -6.05 -24.40
N GLY A 103 17.11 -6.27 -25.60
CA GLY A 103 16.25 -5.36 -26.33
C GLY A 103 14.78 -5.42 -25.98
N ASN A 104 14.37 -6.34 -25.09
CA ASN A 104 12.98 -6.43 -24.65
C ASN A 104 12.56 -5.19 -23.84
N SER A 105 11.27 -4.93 -23.83
CA SER A 105 10.69 -3.81 -23.07
C SER A 105 11.07 -3.85 -21.60
N ALA A 106 11.47 -2.70 -21.08
CA ALA A 106 11.73 -2.53 -19.67
C ALA A 106 10.41 -2.56 -18.89
N ALA A 107 10.36 -3.41 -17.89
CA ALA A 107 9.20 -3.52 -17.00
C ALA A 107 9.66 -3.84 -15.58
N ILE A 108 8.85 -3.47 -14.61
CA ILE A 108 8.97 -3.93 -13.22
C ILE A 108 7.79 -4.85 -12.92
N THR A 109 8.09 -6.05 -12.48
CA THR A 109 7.10 -7.06 -12.08
C THR A 109 7.10 -7.24 -10.55
N GLY A 110 6.13 -7.98 -10.03
CA GLY A 110 6.05 -8.31 -8.61
C GLY A 110 5.39 -7.24 -7.76
N PHE A 111 4.59 -6.36 -8.36
CA PHE A 111 3.77 -5.41 -7.59
C PHE A 111 2.90 -6.14 -6.57
N PRO A 112 2.73 -5.59 -5.35
CA PRO A 112 2.08 -6.31 -4.25
C PRO A 112 0.60 -6.59 -4.49
N PHE A 113 -0.06 -5.80 -5.34
CA PHE A 113 -1.48 -5.94 -5.66
C PHE A 113 -1.72 -5.74 -7.16
N VAL A 114 -2.76 -6.40 -7.66
CA VAL A 114 -3.17 -6.29 -9.06
C VAL A 114 -3.67 -4.88 -9.38
N GLY A 115 -3.24 -4.31 -10.47
CA GLY A 115 -3.71 -3.01 -10.95
C GLY A 115 -5.18 -3.06 -11.36
N GLY A 116 -6.02 -2.17 -10.80
CA GLY A 116 -7.44 -2.09 -11.12
C GLY A 116 -7.73 -1.45 -12.48
N ALA A 117 -6.92 -0.49 -12.87
CA ALA A 117 -7.00 0.17 -14.18
C ALA A 117 -5.58 0.47 -14.68
N SER A 118 -5.39 0.56 -16.00
CA SER A 118 -4.11 1.00 -16.56
C SER A 118 -3.95 2.50 -16.33
N ASN A 119 -2.96 2.87 -15.54
CA ASN A 119 -2.69 4.26 -15.19
C ASN A 119 -1.19 4.52 -15.11
N VAL A 120 -0.80 5.71 -15.51
CA VAL A 120 0.48 6.26 -15.05
C VAL A 120 0.39 6.39 -13.53
N PHE A 121 1.18 5.62 -12.81
CA PHE A 121 1.10 5.63 -11.38
C PHE A 121 2.21 6.46 -10.74
N GLY A 122 3.34 6.65 -11.43
CA GLY A 122 4.46 7.36 -10.86
C GLY A 122 5.57 7.66 -11.85
N TYR A 123 6.58 8.29 -11.31
CA TYR A 123 7.78 8.68 -12.03
C TYR A 123 9.00 8.10 -11.34
N GLY A 124 10.04 7.86 -12.14
CA GLY A 124 11.31 7.38 -11.64
C GLY A 124 12.47 8.15 -12.22
N ARG A 125 13.62 8.06 -11.54
CA ARG A 125 14.90 8.52 -12.04
C ARG A 125 15.79 7.34 -12.33
N CYS A 126 16.35 7.26 -13.52
CA CYS A 126 17.30 6.23 -13.93
C CYS A 126 18.67 6.83 -14.20
N ALA A 127 19.73 6.06 -13.91
CA ALA A 127 21.12 6.51 -14.07
C ALA A 127 21.44 6.93 -15.51
N ASN A 128 20.93 6.19 -16.50
CA ASN A 128 21.25 6.37 -17.92
C ASN A 128 20.14 7.07 -18.71
N GLN A 129 19.17 7.69 -18.04
CA GLN A 129 18.15 8.50 -18.69
C GLN A 129 18.37 9.98 -18.37
N ALA A 130 18.34 10.82 -19.39
CA ALA A 130 18.51 12.27 -19.22
C ALA A 130 17.29 12.92 -18.53
N SER A 131 16.11 12.34 -18.74
CA SER A 131 14.83 12.78 -18.16
C SER A 131 14.30 11.74 -17.17
N GLN A 132 13.21 12.08 -16.51
CA GLN A 132 12.44 11.15 -15.71
C GLN A 132 11.87 10.03 -16.61
N VAL A 133 11.57 8.90 -16.00
CA VAL A 133 10.82 7.83 -16.65
C VAL A 133 9.42 7.78 -16.09
N VAL A 134 8.48 7.45 -16.94
CA VAL A 134 7.07 7.25 -16.62
C VAL A 134 6.85 5.76 -16.34
N ILE A 135 6.12 5.44 -15.30
CA ILE A 135 5.82 4.08 -14.91
C ILE A 135 4.31 3.88 -14.98
N GLN A 136 3.89 2.92 -15.79
CA GLN A 136 2.50 2.63 -16.04
C GLN A 136 2.16 1.23 -15.55
N VAL A 137 1.30 1.14 -14.52
CA VAL A 137 0.74 -0.13 -14.06
C VAL A 137 -0.32 -0.61 -15.05
N ASN A 138 -0.26 -1.88 -15.40
CA ASN A 138 -1.23 -2.49 -16.32
C ASN A 138 -2.45 -3.04 -15.58
N SER A 139 -3.62 -2.87 -16.19
CA SER A 139 -4.89 -3.36 -15.64
C SER A 139 -4.90 -4.88 -15.60
N GLY A 140 -5.33 -5.44 -14.47
CA GLY A 140 -5.39 -6.89 -14.28
C GLY A 140 -4.05 -7.54 -13.98
N GLU A 141 -2.95 -6.77 -13.88
CA GLU A 141 -1.59 -7.30 -13.79
C GLU A 141 -0.86 -6.81 -12.52
N THR A 142 0.24 -7.49 -12.20
CA THR A 142 1.16 -7.12 -11.13
C THR A 142 2.50 -6.62 -11.70
N TYR A 143 2.46 -5.96 -12.84
CA TYR A 143 3.64 -5.34 -13.43
C TYR A 143 3.33 -3.95 -14.01
N ALA A 144 4.39 -3.18 -14.20
CA ALA A 144 4.35 -1.87 -14.82
C ALA A 144 5.38 -1.80 -15.95
N ASP A 145 5.00 -1.18 -17.05
CA ASP A 145 5.89 -0.82 -18.14
C ASP A 145 6.58 0.52 -17.87
N ILE A 146 7.74 0.72 -18.48
CA ILE A 146 8.57 1.90 -18.29
C ILE A 146 8.73 2.63 -19.62
N TYR A 147 8.37 3.91 -19.62
CA TYR A 147 8.41 4.79 -20.78
C TYR A 147 9.27 6.03 -20.51
N LYS A 148 9.68 6.68 -21.57
CA LYS A 148 10.13 8.06 -21.51
C LYS A 148 8.94 9.02 -21.39
N GLU A 149 9.21 10.28 -21.10
CA GLU A 149 8.19 11.34 -21.04
C GLU A 149 7.46 11.57 -22.37
N ASP A 150 8.06 11.18 -23.49
CA ASP A 150 7.50 11.26 -24.84
C ASP A 150 6.70 10.00 -25.26
N ASP A 151 6.35 9.15 -24.28
CA ASP A 151 5.66 7.88 -24.47
C ASP A 151 6.46 6.82 -25.25
N THR A 152 7.75 7.02 -25.44
CA THR A 152 8.61 6.00 -26.04
C THR A 152 8.95 4.92 -25.04
N GLY A 153 8.63 3.66 -25.36
CA GLY A 153 9.01 2.51 -24.54
C GLY A 153 10.53 2.38 -24.38
N LEU A 154 10.96 2.01 -23.18
CA LEU A 154 12.37 1.74 -22.90
C LEU A 154 12.67 0.25 -23.00
N SER A 155 13.89 -0.10 -23.44
CA SER A 155 14.40 -1.48 -23.38
C SER A 155 15.17 -1.70 -22.08
N ASN A 156 15.32 -2.97 -21.69
CA ASN A 156 16.12 -3.32 -20.51
C ASN A 156 17.58 -2.87 -20.64
N SER A 157 18.16 -2.92 -21.84
CA SER A 157 19.51 -2.42 -22.11
C SER A 157 19.66 -0.89 -21.95
N ALA A 158 18.58 -0.15 -22.10
CA ALA A 158 18.57 1.29 -21.88
C ALA A 158 18.49 1.69 -20.40
N MET A 159 18.12 0.73 -19.51
CA MET A 159 17.91 0.96 -18.07
C MET A 159 19.18 0.78 -17.21
N ASN A 160 20.30 0.42 -17.82
CA ASN A 160 21.57 0.14 -17.13
C ASN A 160 21.87 1.13 -15.97
N GLY A 161 22.08 0.59 -14.77
CA GLY A 161 22.32 1.34 -13.53
C GLY A 161 21.10 1.45 -12.62
N TYR A 162 21.12 2.39 -11.69
CA TYR A 162 20.06 2.52 -10.71
C TYR A 162 18.77 3.11 -11.29
N MET A 163 17.67 2.68 -10.69
CA MET A 163 16.36 3.28 -10.86
C MET A 163 15.71 3.46 -9.48
N ILE A 164 15.30 4.69 -9.19
CA ILE A 164 14.54 5.03 -7.98
C ILE A 164 13.19 5.55 -8.42
N PHE A 165 12.14 5.01 -7.88
CA PHE A 165 10.77 5.39 -8.24
C PHE A 165 9.80 5.30 -7.09
N SER A 166 8.71 6.04 -7.20
CA SER A 166 7.56 5.94 -6.31
C SER A 166 6.29 6.41 -7.00
N GLY A 167 5.16 5.95 -6.52
CA GLY A 167 3.86 6.36 -7.04
C GLY A 167 2.72 5.66 -6.35
N CYS A 168 1.50 6.01 -6.78
CA CYS A 168 0.26 5.41 -6.31
C CYS A 168 -0.52 4.83 -7.48
N TYR A 169 -1.11 3.66 -7.27
CA TYR A 169 -2.06 3.08 -8.20
C TYR A 169 -3.30 2.56 -7.44
N VAL A 170 -4.37 2.34 -8.18
CA VAL A 170 -5.61 1.76 -7.63
C VAL A 170 -5.58 0.27 -7.89
N THR A 171 -5.81 -0.53 -6.86
CA THR A 171 -5.98 -1.98 -7.00
C THR A 171 -7.44 -2.31 -7.28
N SER A 172 -7.69 -3.39 -8.00
CA SER A 172 -9.01 -4.01 -8.06
C SER A 172 -9.36 -4.52 -6.66
N ALA A 173 -10.46 -4.02 -6.12
CA ALA A 173 -11.00 -4.49 -4.84
C ALA A 173 -11.45 -5.93 -4.91
#